data_2cc9d2522bdfb63e4e6923d802d5c99e
#
_entry.id   2cc9d2522bdfb63e4e6923d802d5c99e
#
_cell.length_a   1.000
_cell.length_b   1.000
_cell.length_c   1.000
_cell.angle_alpha   90.00
_cell.angle_beta   90.00
_cell.angle_gamma   90.00
#
_symmetry.space_group_name_H-M   'P 1'
#
loop_
_entity.id
_entity.type
_entity.pdbx_description
1 polymer ?
#
loop_
_entity_poly.entity_id
_entity_poly.type
_entity_poly.pdbx_seq_one_letter_code
_entity_poly.pdbx_strand_id
1 'polypeptide(L)'
;MKLGKWARLASLLVAIPLGSILAGCGDFWQAPSSSTTTSFSLSNSGNITVSPGAATGTTTITVTPSSSFTGTVTLSCAVTSSPTNATSPPSCSLNPASVSVSGTAAATSTLTAVTSSTTTTGSYQLTVTGSSNDVSESTSVCVLVTSSSGSCSSTASTSGIFYILNQTTDQIVAFNIISGQLNTIGAATLPNSPLAIAIAPNGQFLYVSTIAGIYLYAIQTGGALTLSNGGLAITPDPAISMQVDSTNTWLVETVSGAFQLNAIAINSSTGALATAGEAEQVFNLPASTPTQLVISPNDSSSCSNCYVFVSMGSAGTELVHFIPAATNPFGSHGTQGLVSSAGGDNAVAVDPSNRFLYIGETDALPSQTQTAGLRVFSIAANGITEIGGSPYAAGGTGPSAILPTADGNYVFVANQSVSGSSNGNIAGFSVSSTGLTTSGTIAAGPSGHLGLAEDSTGSFVLAVDVAGNPDLQAYMLSSGTLSSTLNAATGTDPAGAIAIAAAP
;
A
#
# COMPACT_ATOMS: atom_id res chain seq x y z
N MET A 1 -58.71 -5.28 -57.12
CA MET A 1 -59.49 -6.48 -57.54
C MET A 1 -59.16 -7.60 -56.58
N LYS A 2 -60.19 -8.09 -55.81
CA LYS A 2 -60.31 -9.28 -54.97
C LYS A 2 -59.39 -9.33 -53.74
N LEU A 3 -59.84 -9.03 -52.51
CA LEU A 3 -60.82 -9.70 -51.63
C LEU A 3 -60.51 -11.19 -51.28
N GLY A 4 -60.30 -11.40 -49.99
CA GLY A 4 -60.69 -12.58 -49.22
C GLY A 4 -59.54 -13.18 -48.42
N LYS A 5 -59.66 -13.69 -47.22
CA LYS A 5 -60.81 -13.98 -46.34
C LYS A 5 -60.28 -14.13 -44.90
N TRP A 6 -61.10 -13.78 -44.00
CA TRP A 6 -61.05 -14.03 -42.56
C TRP A 6 -61.00 -15.51 -42.20
N ALA A 7 -60.23 -15.88 -41.17
CA ALA A 7 -60.56 -17.08 -40.39
C ALA A 7 -60.30 -16.76 -38.90
N ARG A 8 -61.39 -16.68 -38.17
CA ARG A 8 -61.45 -16.67 -36.71
C ARG A 8 -61.11 -18.05 -36.20
N LEU A 9 -60.29 -18.14 -35.15
CA LEU A 9 -60.28 -19.34 -34.31
C LEU A 9 -60.44 -18.94 -32.85
N ALA A 10 -61.35 -19.64 -32.23
CA ALA A 10 -61.98 -19.39 -30.96
C ALA A 10 -61.07 -19.53 -29.76
N SER A 11 -61.39 -18.72 -28.78
CA SER A 11 -60.93 -18.80 -27.39
C SER A 11 -61.31 -20.14 -26.76
N LEU A 12 -60.32 -20.85 -26.21
CA LEU A 12 -60.60 -21.90 -25.25
C LEU A 12 -60.06 -21.41 -23.87
N LEU A 13 -61.00 -20.91 -23.07
CA LEU A 13 -60.81 -20.62 -21.65
C LEU A 13 -60.71 -21.97 -20.91
N VAL A 14 -59.52 -22.33 -20.49
CA VAL A 14 -59.33 -23.38 -19.44
C VAL A 14 -59.20 -22.67 -18.12
N ALA A 15 -60.27 -22.70 -17.33
CA ALA A 15 -60.25 -22.33 -15.93
C ALA A 15 -59.48 -23.41 -15.14
N ILE A 16 -58.32 -23.04 -14.66
CA ILE A 16 -57.59 -23.83 -13.65
C ILE A 16 -57.89 -23.21 -12.27
N PRO A 17 -58.30 -23.98 -11.27
CA PRO A 17 -58.66 -23.46 -9.98
C PRO A 17 -57.44 -22.89 -9.25
N LEU A 18 -57.60 -21.66 -8.78
CA LEU A 18 -56.70 -20.94 -7.90
C LEU A 18 -56.84 -21.56 -6.51
N GLY A 19 -56.01 -22.53 -6.19
CA GLY A 19 -55.98 -23.21 -4.91
C GLY A 19 -54.57 -23.62 -4.52
N SER A 20 -54.00 -22.93 -3.51
CA SER A 20 -52.93 -23.41 -2.64
C SER A 20 -51.56 -23.73 -3.28
N ILE A 21 -50.74 -22.68 -3.59
CA ILE A 21 -49.29 -22.73 -3.39
C ILE A 21 -48.87 -21.37 -2.77
N LEU A 22 -49.19 -21.15 -1.51
CA LEU A 22 -48.57 -20.16 -0.63
C LEU A 22 -47.80 -20.92 0.42
N ALA A 23 -46.74 -21.61 0.01
CA ALA A 23 -45.73 -22.13 0.93
C ALA A 23 -44.41 -22.20 0.16
N GLY A 24 -43.51 -21.29 0.34
CA GLY A 24 -42.15 -21.43 -0.12
C GLY A 24 -41.52 -20.23 -0.82
N CYS A 25 -41.77 -19.02 -0.40
CA CYS A 25 -40.88 -17.86 -0.62
C CYS A 25 -40.55 -17.21 0.72
N GLY A 26 -40.08 -18.03 1.66
CA GLY A 26 -39.32 -17.57 2.79
C GLY A 26 -37.87 -17.43 2.35
N ASP A 27 -37.32 -16.28 2.63
CA ASP A 27 -35.88 -16.03 2.77
C ASP A 27 -34.95 -16.09 1.56
N PHE A 28 -35.36 -15.51 0.42
CA PHE A 28 -34.39 -15.24 -0.67
C PHE A 28 -33.72 -13.84 -0.56
N TRP A 29 -34.12 -13.02 0.40
CA TRP A 29 -33.50 -11.73 0.72
C TRP A 29 -33.16 -11.64 2.20
N GLN A 30 -32.43 -12.60 2.76
CA GLN A 30 -31.62 -12.29 3.92
C GLN A 30 -30.45 -11.49 3.39
N ALA A 31 -30.44 -10.20 3.73
CA ALA A 31 -29.21 -9.42 3.64
C ALA A 31 -28.12 -10.27 4.33
N PRO A 32 -26.92 -10.39 3.74
CA PRO A 32 -25.83 -11.05 4.44
C PRO A 32 -25.75 -10.38 5.80
N SER A 33 -25.94 -11.15 6.86
CA SER A 33 -25.69 -10.70 8.22
C SER A 33 -24.25 -10.22 8.19
N SER A 34 -24.03 -8.91 8.31
CA SER A 34 -22.72 -8.38 8.60
C SER A 34 -22.27 -9.12 9.86
N SER A 35 -21.38 -10.08 9.70
CA SER A 35 -20.63 -10.63 10.82
C SER A 35 -19.77 -9.46 11.31
N THR A 36 -20.29 -8.69 12.26
CA THR A 36 -19.43 -7.82 13.05
C THR A 36 -18.43 -8.77 13.68
N THR A 37 -17.19 -8.74 13.20
CA THR A 37 -16.10 -9.47 13.81
C THR A 37 -16.01 -8.96 15.23
N THR A 38 -16.46 -9.78 16.16
CA THR A 38 -16.38 -9.46 17.59
C THR A 38 -14.90 -9.53 17.95
N SER A 39 -14.27 -8.40 18.21
CA SER A 39 -12.85 -8.29 18.52
C SER A 39 -12.63 -7.45 19.78
N PHE A 40 -11.42 -7.39 20.22
CA PHE A 40 -10.94 -6.47 21.27
C PHE A 40 -9.65 -5.83 20.81
N SER A 41 -9.23 -4.75 21.45
CA SER A 41 -7.91 -4.14 21.26
C SER A 41 -7.13 -4.12 22.56
N LEU A 42 -5.80 -4.09 22.46
CA LEU A 42 -4.90 -3.92 23.61
C LEU A 42 -4.23 -2.54 23.53
N SER A 43 -4.11 -1.89 24.67
CA SER A 43 -3.30 -0.69 24.84
C SER A 43 -2.53 -0.75 26.16
N ASN A 44 -1.51 0.09 26.31
CA ASN A 44 -0.75 0.22 27.56
C ASN A 44 -0.71 1.67 28.04
N SER A 45 -0.48 1.88 29.33
CA SER A 45 -0.44 3.22 29.94
C SER A 45 0.91 3.92 29.82
N GLY A 46 1.91 3.28 29.21
CA GLY A 46 3.25 3.85 28.97
C GLY A 46 4.39 2.88 29.22
N ASN A 47 5.60 3.38 28.99
CA ASN A 47 6.84 2.63 29.09
C ASN A 47 7.26 2.43 30.57
N ILE A 48 8.11 1.43 30.80
CA ILE A 48 8.65 1.09 32.12
C ILE A 48 10.11 1.53 32.18
N THR A 49 10.51 2.21 33.26
CA THR A 49 11.94 2.46 33.56
C THR A 49 12.29 1.76 34.85
N VAL A 50 13.33 0.92 34.85
CA VAL A 50 13.80 0.16 36.00
C VAL A 50 15.32 0.23 36.09
N SER A 51 15.84 0.11 37.32
CA SER A 51 17.28 -0.04 37.54
C SER A 51 17.69 -1.52 37.35
N PRO A 52 18.94 -1.82 36.97
CA PRO A 52 19.47 -3.18 37.09
C PRO A 52 19.53 -3.59 38.59
N GLY A 53 19.37 -4.88 38.89
CA GLY A 53 19.53 -5.34 40.25
C GLY A 53 18.23 -5.69 40.97
N ALA A 54 17.43 -6.58 40.44
CA ALA A 54 16.18 -7.08 41.04
C ALA A 54 15.11 -5.98 41.26
N ALA A 55 15.13 -4.93 40.42
CA ALA A 55 14.13 -3.89 40.44
C ALA A 55 12.86 -4.31 39.68
N THR A 56 11.75 -3.73 40.09
CA THR A 56 10.42 -4.02 39.52
C THR A 56 9.83 -2.73 38.95
N GLY A 57 9.35 -2.81 37.70
CA GLY A 57 8.58 -1.74 37.08
C GLY A 57 7.24 -2.23 36.56
N THR A 58 6.24 -1.38 36.50
CA THR A 58 4.88 -1.77 36.12
C THR A 58 4.25 -0.78 35.13
N THR A 59 3.36 -1.29 34.28
CA THR A 59 2.44 -0.50 33.46
C THR A 59 1.08 -1.19 33.38
N THR A 60 0.04 -0.45 33.09
CA THR A 60 -1.32 -1.00 32.95
C THR A 60 -1.57 -1.39 31.50
N ILE A 61 -2.01 -2.61 31.29
CA ILE A 61 -2.55 -3.09 30.00
C ILE A 61 -4.05 -3.00 30.05
N THR A 62 -4.65 -2.35 29.05
CA THR A 62 -6.11 -2.18 28.93
C THR A 62 -6.59 -3.03 27.75
N VAL A 63 -7.60 -3.85 28.02
CA VAL A 63 -8.33 -4.65 27.03
C VAL A 63 -9.65 -3.93 26.77
N THR A 64 -9.83 -3.40 25.56
CA THR A 64 -11.03 -2.68 25.15
C THR A 64 -11.82 -3.55 24.16
N PRO A 65 -13.01 -4.04 24.53
CA PRO A 65 -13.85 -4.82 23.63
C PRO A 65 -14.48 -3.93 22.55
N SER A 66 -14.67 -4.45 21.34
CA SER A 66 -15.63 -3.87 20.39
C SER A 66 -17.06 -4.04 20.92
N SER A 67 -18.00 -3.24 20.43
CA SER A 67 -19.36 -3.11 20.96
C SER A 67 -20.17 -4.42 21.13
N SER A 68 -19.73 -5.50 20.52
CA SER A 68 -20.39 -6.81 20.56
C SER A 68 -19.53 -7.93 21.17
N PHE A 69 -18.26 -7.65 21.49
CA PHE A 69 -17.36 -8.67 22.04
C PHE A 69 -17.67 -8.93 23.50
N THR A 70 -17.85 -10.21 23.83
CA THR A 70 -18.00 -10.68 25.22
C THR A 70 -17.21 -11.98 25.37
N GLY A 71 -16.32 -12.02 26.35
CA GLY A 71 -15.48 -13.20 26.54
C GLY A 71 -14.37 -12.98 27.57
N THR A 72 -13.57 -14.02 27.76
CA THR A 72 -12.35 -13.96 28.56
C THR A 72 -11.14 -13.84 27.61
N VAL A 73 -10.34 -12.81 27.83
CA VAL A 73 -9.07 -12.59 27.12
C VAL A 73 -7.93 -13.08 28.02
N THR A 74 -7.21 -14.08 27.57
CA THR A 74 -5.98 -14.57 28.24
C THR A 74 -4.81 -13.73 27.77
N LEU A 75 -4.01 -13.22 28.71
CA LEU A 75 -2.89 -12.34 28.46
C LEU A 75 -1.58 -13.06 28.72
N SER A 76 -0.61 -12.88 27.82
CA SER A 76 0.77 -13.37 27.95
C SER A 76 1.74 -12.26 27.59
N CYS A 77 2.99 -12.36 28.06
CA CYS A 77 4.06 -11.42 27.69
C CYS A 77 5.37 -12.14 27.38
N ALA A 78 6.14 -11.57 26.50
CA ALA A 78 7.48 -12.04 26.13
C ALA A 78 8.40 -10.85 25.82
N VAL A 79 9.71 -11.03 26.04
CA VAL A 79 10.73 -10.11 25.52
C VAL A 79 10.93 -10.40 24.05
N THR A 80 10.64 -9.43 23.20
CA THR A 80 10.72 -9.56 21.72
C THR A 80 11.96 -8.86 21.14
N SER A 81 12.54 -7.89 21.87
CA SER A 81 13.80 -7.25 21.47
C SER A 81 14.66 -6.95 22.72
N SER A 82 15.98 -6.99 22.53
CA SER A 82 16.99 -6.76 23.57
C SER A 82 18.16 -5.97 22.99
N PRO A 83 18.93 -5.26 23.84
CA PRO A 83 20.19 -4.64 23.41
C PRO A 83 21.16 -5.67 22.83
N THR A 84 22.04 -5.25 21.93
CA THR A 84 23.10 -6.11 21.37
C THR A 84 23.94 -6.72 22.50
N ASN A 85 24.16 -8.03 22.46
CA ASN A 85 24.88 -8.82 23.49
C ASN A 85 24.22 -8.75 24.88
N ALA A 86 22.92 -8.54 24.97
CA ALA A 86 22.23 -8.53 26.25
C ALA A 86 22.28 -9.88 26.94
N THR A 87 22.59 -9.84 28.25
CA THR A 87 22.52 -10.99 29.14
C THR A 87 21.37 -10.81 30.12
N SER A 88 20.73 -11.91 30.51
CA SER A 88 19.65 -11.91 31.53
C SER A 88 18.59 -10.87 31.27
N PRO A 89 17.84 -10.92 30.16
CA PRO A 89 16.76 -9.97 29.88
C PRO A 89 15.74 -9.92 31.01
N PRO A 90 14.99 -8.81 31.18
CA PRO A 90 13.93 -8.71 32.17
C PRO A 90 12.90 -9.83 31.99
N SER A 91 12.41 -10.38 33.10
CA SER A 91 11.23 -11.25 33.08
C SER A 91 9.97 -10.42 33.14
N CYS A 92 8.86 -10.91 32.56
CA CYS A 92 7.59 -10.25 32.64
C CYS A 92 6.45 -11.15 33.15
N SER A 93 5.47 -10.53 33.76
CA SER A 93 4.25 -11.21 34.22
C SER A 93 3.06 -10.27 34.17
N LEU A 94 1.85 -10.83 34.04
CA LEU A 94 0.58 -10.10 33.99
C LEU A 94 -0.32 -10.53 35.14
N ASN A 95 -0.92 -9.56 35.83
CA ASN A 95 -1.83 -9.83 36.93
C ASN A 95 -3.07 -8.90 36.84
N PRO A 96 -4.28 -9.45 36.61
CA PRO A 96 -4.57 -10.85 36.32
C PRO A 96 -4.07 -11.30 34.94
N ALA A 97 -3.69 -12.57 34.78
CA ALA A 97 -3.27 -13.15 33.52
C ALA A 97 -4.46 -13.41 32.55
N SER A 98 -5.68 -13.18 32.97
CA SER A 98 -6.86 -13.18 32.13
C SER A 98 -7.89 -12.19 32.65
N VAL A 99 -8.59 -11.53 31.74
CA VAL A 99 -9.64 -10.56 32.05
C VAL A 99 -10.91 -10.90 31.28
N SER A 100 -12.05 -10.73 31.94
CA SER A 100 -13.35 -10.88 31.30
C SER A 100 -13.86 -9.52 30.86
N VAL A 101 -14.27 -9.41 29.61
CA VAL A 101 -14.84 -8.20 29.02
C VAL A 101 -16.24 -8.47 28.49
N SER A 102 -17.10 -7.46 28.54
CA SER A 102 -18.47 -7.55 28.02
C SER A 102 -18.99 -6.16 27.65
N GLY A 103 -19.58 -6.08 26.45
CA GLY A 103 -20.12 -4.83 25.94
C GLY A 103 -18.99 -3.82 25.61
N THR A 104 -19.10 -2.60 26.15
CA THR A 104 -18.12 -1.52 25.92
C THR A 104 -17.17 -1.28 27.10
N ALA A 105 -17.31 -2.04 28.19
CA ALA A 105 -16.49 -1.85 29.38
C ALA A 105 -15.10 -2.46 29.21
N ALA A 106 -14.06 -1.61 29.25
CA ALA A 106 -12.68 -2.05 29.24
C ALA A 106 -12.29 -2.73 30.55
N ALA A 107 -11.39 -3.71 30.47
CA ALA A 107 -10.79 -4.39 31.62
C ALA A 107 -9.28 -4.19 31.61
N THR A 108 -8.66 -4.25 32.79
CA THR A 108 -7.23 -3.98 32.93
C THR A 108 -6.47 -5.11 33.58
N SER A 109 -5.19 -5.23 33.22
CA SER A 109 -4.18 -6.08 33.85
C SER A 109 -2.91 -5.28 34.09
N THR A 110 -2.20 -5.57 35.17
CA THR A 110 -0.89 -4.96 35.44
C THR A 110 0.21 -5.82 34.84
N LEU A 111 0.96 -5.27 33.88
CA LEU A 111 2.22 -5.84 33.41
C LEU A 111 3.33 -5.44 34.38
N THR A 112 4.06 -6.43 34.86
CA THR A 112 5.22 -6.25 35.72
C THR A 112 6.47 -6.74 35.01
N ALA A 113 7.48 -5.91 34.90
CA ALA A 113 8.83 -6.27 34.42
C ALA A 113 9.80 -6.32 35.62
N VAL A 114 10.61 -7.38 35.71
CA VAL A 114 11.57 -7.59 36.80
C VAL A 114 12.97 -7.82 36.22
N THR A 115 13.93 -7.06 36.70
CA THR A 115 15.35 -7.21 36.33
C THR A 115 16.10 -8.08 37.34
N SER A 116 17.23 -8.67 36.93
CA SER A 116 18.23 -9.33 37.78
C SER A 116 19.47 -8.45 37.96
N SER A 117 20.37 -8.85 38.85
CA SER A 117 21.64 -8.15 39.04
C SER A 117 22.56 -8.20 37.81
N THR A 118 22.32 -9.15 36.91
CA THR A 118 23.06 -9.34 35.66
C THR A 118 22.34 -8.84 34.43
N THR A 119 21.14 -8.20 34.58
CA THR A 119 20.42 -7.65 33.44
C THR A 119 21.23 -6.53 32.81
N THR A 120 21.53 -6.67 31.53
CA THR A 120 22.25 -5.65 30.76
C THR A 120 21.43 -4.37 30.69
N THR A 121 22.08 -3.23 30.92
CA THR A 121 21.43 -1.90 30.74
C THR A 121 21.12 -1.64 29.28
N GLY A 122 19.99 -0.99 29.01
CA GLY A 122 19.51 -0.67 27.66
C GLY A 122 18.01 -0.81 27.53
N SER A 123 17.51 -0.64 26.32
CA SER A 123 16.08 -0.73 26.01
C SER A 123 15.70 -2.16 25.61
N TYR A 124 14.67 -2.70 26.22
CA TYR A 124 14.04 -3.96 25.90
C TYR A 124 12.63 -3.71 25.41
N GLN A 125 12.16 -4.53 24.49
CA GLN A 125 10.77 -4.52 24.06
C GLN A 125 10.04 -5.75 24.63
N LEU A 126 8.96 -5.50 25.34
CA LEU A 126 8.03 -6.55 25.76
C LEU A 126 6.80 -6.50 24.87
N THR A 127 6.40 -7.63 24.30
CA THR A 127 5.11 -7.76 23.62
C THR A 127 4.14 -8.46 24.54
N VAL A 128 2.99 -7.84 24.75
CA VAL A 128 1.85 -8.43 25.45
C VAL A 128 0.84 -8.88 24.41
N THR A 129 0.49 -10.16 24.45
CA THR A 129 -0.51 -10.77 23.55
C THR A 129 -1.73 -11.16 24.35
N GLY A 130 -2.90 -10.74 23.87
CA GLY A 130 -4.19 -11.17 24.37
C GLY A 130 -4.85 -12.12 23.39
N SER A 131 -5.39 -13.23 23.86
CA SER A 131 -6.03 -14.23 23.03
C SER A 131 -7.39 -14.62 23.59
N SER A 132 -8.41 -14.71 22.72
CA SER A 132 -9.73 -15.21 23.06
C SER A 132 -10.33 -15.90 21.84
N ASN A 133 -10.58 -17.20 21.94
CA ASN A 133 -10.97 -18.05 20.80
C ASN A 133 -10.00 -17.87 19.62
N ASP A 134 -10.52 -17.46 18.44
CA ASP A 134 -9.72 -17.25 17.22
C ASP A 134 -9.22 -15.80 17.07
N VAL A 135 -9.45 -14.94 18.07
CA VAL A 135 -9.00 -13.53 18.06
C VAL A 135 -7.72 -13.40 18.89
N SER A 136 -6.69 -12.79 18.32
CA SER A 136 -5.43 -12.49 18.99
C SER A 136 -5.01 -11.05 18.67
N GLU A 137 -4.72 -10.28 19.72
CA GLU A 137 -4.28 -8.88 19.64
C GLU A 137 -3.01 -8.69 20.45
N SER A 138 -2.20 -7.68 20.13
CA SER A 138 -0.97 -7.40 20.86
C SER A 138 -0.73 -5.91 21.09
N THR A 139 0.06 -5.61 22.13
CA THR A 139 0.61 -4.28 22.40
C THR A 139 2.04 -4.39 22.89
N SER A 140 2.85 -3.39 22.57
CA SER A 140 4.29 -3.38 22.91
C SER A 140 4.58 -2.38 24.02
N VAL A 141 5.41 -2.76 24.97
CA VAL A 141 5.87 -1.94 26.09
C VAL A 141 7.39 -1.88 26.09
N CYS A 142 7.95 -0.69 26.04
CA CYS A 142 9.41 -0.54 26.21
C CYS A 142 9.76 -0.58 27.71
N VAL A 143 10.79 -1.36 28.04
CA VAL A 143 11.42 -1.43 29.35
C VAL A 143 12.85 -0.90 29.26
N LEU A 144 13.08 0.28 29.80
CA LEU A 144 14.41 0.85 29.92
C LEU A 144 15.08 0.40 31.22
N VAL A 145 16.15 -0.36 31.09
CA VAL A 145 17.01 -0.74 32.22
C VAL A 145 18.18 0.23 32.30
N THR A 146 18.19 1.08 33.32
CA THR A 146 19.22 2.13 33.50
C THR A 146 19.49 2.44 34.95
N SER A 147 20.72 2.84 35.25
CA SER A 147 21.13 3.32 36.58
C SER A 147 21.03 4.85 36.71
N SER A 148 20.69 5.58 35.65
CA SER A 148 20.54 7.02 35.60
C SER A 148 19.16 7.40 35.02
N SER A 149 18.69 8.64 35.26
CA SER A 149 17.49 9.13 34.60
C SER A 149 17.67 9.12 33.09
N GLY A 150 17.00 8.21 32.42
CA GLY A 150 16.92 8.09 30.97
C GLY A 150 15.46 7.98 30.55
N SER A 151 15.17 8.30 29.33
CA SER A 151 13.90 7.92 28.70
C SER A 151 14.11 6.63 27.91
N CYS A 152 13.07 5.81 27.78
CA CYS A 152 13.05 4.80 26.76
C CYS A 152 13.35 5.48 25.42
N SER A 153 14.60 5.39 25.00
CA SER A 153 14.88 5.57 23.60
C SER A 153 14.40 4.28 22.98
N SER A 154 13.20 4.29 22.44
CA SER A 154 12.82 3.27 21.49
C SER A 154 13.75 3.46 20.30
N THR A 155 14.88 2.75 20.29
CA THR A 155 15.39 2.22 19.04
C THR A 155 14.50 1.04 18.67
N ALA A 156 13.18 1.21 18.75
CA ALA A 156 12.26 0.50 17.91
C ALA A 156 12.74 0.91 16.53
N SER A 157 13.31 -0.01 15.77
CA SER A 157 13.61 0.22 14.38
C SER A 157 12.27 0.56 13.74
N THR A 158 12.02 1.85 13.57
CA THR A 158 10.86 2.32 12.82
C THR A 158 11.22 2.08 11.37
N SER A 159 10.61 1.09 10.78
CA SER A 159 10.84 0.76 9.39
C SER A 159 9.89 1.55 8.50
N GLY A 160 10.15 2.86 8.42
CA GLY A 160 9.43 3.75 7.52
C GLY A 160 8.02 4.15 8.00
N ILE A 161 7.50 5.15 7.33
CA ILE A 161 6.12 5.62 7.47
C ILE A 161 5.44 5.39 6.13
N PHE A 162 4.21 4.88 6.17
CA PHE A 162 3.42 4.58 4.99
C PHE A 162 2.12 5.36 5.04
N TYR A 163 1.70 5.86 3.89
CA TYR A 163 0.43 6.56 3.70
C TYR A 163 -0.41 5.78 2.71
N ILE A 164 -1.62 5.43 3.12
CA ILE A 164 -2.56 4.64 2.34
C ILE A 164 -3.77 5.51 2.02
N LEU A 165 -4.17 5.55 0.76
CA LEU A 165 -5.41 6.17 0.34
C LEU A 165 -6.56 5.19 0.46
N ASN A 166 -7.57 5.56 1.23
CA ASN A 166 -8.82 4.84 1.34
C ASN A 166 -9.93 5.60 0.64
N GLN A 167 -10.47 5.03 -0.44
CA GLN A 167 -11.50 5.65 -1.26
C GLN A 167 -12.90 5.53 -0.64
N THR A 168 -13.15 4.50 0.16
CA THR A 168 -14.46 4.29 0.80
C THR A 168 -14.72 5.30 1.91
N THR A 169 -13.68 5.71 2.63
CA THR A 169 -13.78 6.66 3.74
C THR A 169 -13.27 8.06 3.41
N ASP A 170 -12.79 8.29 2.18
CA ASP A 170 -12.13 9.53 1.76
C ASP A 170 -11.05 9.96 2.78
N GLN A 171 -10.09 9.06 3.04
CA GLN A 171 -9.05 9.29 4.04
C GLN A 171 -7.65 8.92 3.53
N ILE A 172 -6.65 9.60 4.10
CA ILE A 172 -5.28 9.13 4.13
C ILE A 172 -5.06 8.53 5.50
N VAL A 173 -4.68 7.25 5.56
CA VAL A 173 -4.32 6.59 6.82
C VAL A 173 -2.82 6.39 6.87
N ALA A 174 -2.18 6.86 7.94
CA ALA A 174 -0.75 6.76 8.14
C ALA A 174 -0.42 5.59 9.08
N PHE A 175 0.54 4.77 8.67
CA PHE A 175 1.05 3.62 9.43
C PHE A 175 2.57 3.67 9.55
N ASN A 176 3.09 3.00 10.57
CA ASN A 176 4.48 2.61 10.63
C ASN A 176 4.62 1.15 11.06
N ILE A 177 5.80 0.58 10.83
CA ILE A 177 6.16 -0.71 11.39
C ILE A 177 7.15 -0.45 12.53
N ILE A 178 6.81 -0.85 13.74
CA ILE A 178 7.67 -0.74 14.91
C ILE A 178 7.87 -2.15 15.47
N SER A 179 9.13 -2.59 15.52
CA SER A 179 9.48 -3.92 16.03
C SER A 179 8.69 -5.05 15.35
N GLY A 180 8.47 -4.93 14.03
CA GLY A 180 7.73 -5.91 13.25
C GLY A 180 6.21 -5.89 13.46
N GLN A 181 5.64 -4.79 14.00
CA GLN A 181 4.20 -4.62 14.16
C GLN A 181 3.70 -3.40 13.38
N LEU A 182 2.58 -3.54 12.67
CA LEU A 182 1.88 -2.41 12.05
C LEU A 182 1.18 -1.59 13.13
N ASN A 183 1.47 -0.29 13.14
CA ASN A 183 0.85 0.66 14.05
C ASN A 183 0.24 1.82 13.26
N THR A 184 -1.01 2.14 13.53
CA THR A 184 -1.66 3.32 12.97
C THR A 184 -1.12 4.57 13.65
N ILE A 185 -0.59 5.51 12.87
CA ILE A 185 -0.16 6.84 13.33
C ILE A 185 -1.38 7.76 13.46
N GLY A 186 -2.26 7.73 12.46
CA GLY A 186 -3.47 8.54 12.41
C GLY A 186 -4.11 8.54 11.03
N ALA A 187 -5.22 9.25 10.91
CA ALA A 187 -5.91 9.43 9.64
C ALA A 187 -6.18 10.92 9.39
N ALA A 188 -6.10 11.34 8.14
CA ALA A 188 -6.49 12.67 7.67
C ALA A 188 -7.66 12.53 6.69
N THR A 189 -8.74 13.28 6.91
CA THR A 189 -9.90 13.29 6.00
C THR A 189 -9.54 14.07 4.74
N LEU A 190 -9.90 13.52 3.59
CA LEU A 190 -9.80 14.16 2.29
C LEU A 190 -11.06 14.95 1.98
N PRO A 191 -10.96 16.12 1.32
CA PRO A 191 -12.13 16.87 0.91
C PRO A 191 -12.97 16.18 -0.17
N ASN A 192 -12.34 15.29 -0.95
CA ASN A 192 -12.96 14.57 -2.07
C ASN A 192 -12.32 13.19 -2.22
N SER A 193 -12.95 12.35 -3.02
CA SER A 193 -12.51 10.97 -3.25
C SER A 193 -11.12 10.91 -3.89
N PRO A 194 -10.16 10.16 -3.31
CA PRO A 194 -8.78 10.11 -3.75
C PRO A 194 -8.60 9.30 -5.04
N LEU A 195 -7.56 9.64 -5.79
CA LEU A 195 -7.15 8.97 -7.03
C LEU A 195 -5.69 8.49 -6.98
N ALA A 196 -4.75 9.36 -6.57
CA ALA A 196 -3.32 9.07 -6.56
C ALA A 196 -2.59 9.77 -5.42
N ILE A 197 -1.41 9.27 -5.07
CA ILE A 197 -0.57 9.78 -3.99
C ILE A 197 0.89 9.86 -4.44
N ALA A 198 1.59 10.93 -4.04
CA ALA A 198 3.03 11.07 -4.22
C ALA A 198 3.67 11.71 -2.99
N ILE A 199 4.82 11.20 -2.58
CA ILE A 199 5.62 11.78 -1.50
C ILE A 199 6.83 12.48 -2.10
N ALA A 200 7.12 13.69 -1.62
CA ALA A 200 8.34 14.38 -1.97
C ALA A 200 9.56 13.62 -1.39
N PRO A 201 10.63 13.39 -2.16
CA PRO A 201 11.82 12.67 -1.69
C PRO A 201 12.50 13.27 -0.46
N ASN A 202 12.25 14.56 -0.15
CA ASN A 202 12.71 15.17 1.11
C ASN A 202 11.90 14.75 2.35
N GLY A 203 10.84 13.97 2.19
CA GLY A 203 9.99 13.48 3.27
C GLY A 203 9.12 14.55 3.96
N GLN A 204 9.05 15.78 3.42
CA GLN A 204 8.35 16.89 4.08
C GLN A 204 6.93 17.11 3.56
N PHE A 205 6.64 16.66 2.34
CA PHE A 205 5.39 16.93 1.65
C PHE A 205 4.77 15.69 1.04
N LEU A 206 3.45 15.64 1.12
CA LEU A 206 2.62 14.63 0.51
C LEU A 206 1.61 15.31 -0.41
N TYR A 207 1.51 14.85 -1.64
CA TYR A 207 0.53 15.29 -2.62
C TYR A 207 -0.51 14.20 -2.78
N VAL A 208 -1.78 14.58 -2.72
CA VAL A 208 -2.91 13.65 -2.95
C VAL A 208 -3.80 14.22 -4.02
N SER A 209 -3.91 13.49 -5.12
CA SER A 209 -4.90 13.78 -6.15
C SER A 209 -6.25 13.22 -5.74
N THR A 210 -7.27 14.03 -5.97
CA THR A 210 -8.68 13.70 -5.79
C THR A 210 -9.46 14.05 -7.06
N ILE A 211 -10.73 13.69 -7.12
CA ILE A 211 -11.61 14.07 -8.23
C ILE A 211 -11.78 15.61 -8.40
N ALA A 212 -11.35 16.42 -7.44
CA ALA A 212 -11.42 17.88 -7.46
C ALA A 212 -10.06 18.57 -7.57
N GLY A 213 -8.98 17.80 -7.84
CA GLY A 213 -7.63 18.31 -7.99
C GLY A 213 -6.67 17.81 -6.91
N ILE A 214 -5.46 18.37 -6.89
CA ILE A 214 -4.36 17.94 -6.01
C ILE A 214 -4.35 18.77 -4.74
N TYR A 215 -4.22 18.08 -3.60
CA TYR A 215 -4.09 18.65 -2.26
C TYR A 215 -2.69 18.42 -1.72
N LEU A 216 -2.19 19.40 -0.97
CA LEU A 216 -0.88 19.37 -0.34
C LEU A 216 -1.02 19.15 1.17
N TYR A 217 -0.27 18.19 1.69
CA TYR A 217 -0.11 17.94 3.12
C TYR A 217 1.35 18.12 3.52
N ALA A 218 1.59 18.80 4.63
CA ALA A 218 2.88 18.80 5.30
C ALA A 218 2.99 17.56 6.19
N ILE A 219 4.09 16.83 6.06
CA ILE A 219 4.43 15.67 6.90
C ILE A 219 5.12 16.17 8.15
N GLN A 220 4.52 15.96 9.31
CA GLN A 220 5.06 16.34 10.61
C GLN A 220 6.03 15.26 11.13
N THR A 221 6.87 15.63 12.09
CA THR A 221 7.70 14.66 12.81
C THR A 221 6.81 13.53 13.36
N GLY A 222 7.17 12.27 13.03
CA GLY A 222 6.39 11.09 13.40
C GLY A 222 5.27 10.73 12.43
N GLY A 223 5.15 11.42 11.28
CA GLY A 223 4.31 11.01 10.16
C GLY A 223 2.87 11.54 10.18
N ALA A 224 2.50 12.35 11.17
CA ALA A 224 1.18 12.99 11.15
C ALA A 224 1.09 14.01 10.00
N LEU A 225 -0.10 14.14 9.41
CA LEU A 225 -0.35 15.01 8.26
C LEU A 225 -1.07 16.29 8.68
N THR A 226 -0.65 17.41 8.09
CA THR A 226 -1.35 18.69 8.20
C THR A 226 -1.71 19.20 6.81
N LEU A 227 -3.02 19.35 6.54
CA LEU A 227 -3.50 19.90 5.27
C LEU A 227 -3.04 21.34 5.10
N SER A 228 -2.39 21.61 3.99
CA SER A 228 -1.81 22.93 3.64
C SER A 228 -2.78 23.75 2.77
N ASN A 229 -2.38 24.93 2.37
CA ASN A 229 -3.13 25.83 1.47
C ASN A 229 -4.58 26.12 1.93
N GLY A 230 -4.82 26.13 3.26
CA GLY A 230 -6.15 26.39 3.80
C GLY A 230 -7.20 25.36 3.42
N GLY A 231 -6.80 24.16 3.02
CA GLY A 231 -7.70 23.09 2.59
C GLY A 231 -8.23 23.25 1.16
N LEU A 232 -7.61 24.10 0.36
CA LEU A 232 -7.94 24.25 -1.06
C LEU A 232 -7.02 23.38 -1.91
N ALA A 233 -7.56 22.89 -3.03
CA ALA A 233 -6.74 22.23 -4.04
C ALA A 233 -5.67 23.21 -4.57
N ILE A 234 -4.47 22.72 -4.82
CA ILE A 234 -3.36 23.52 -5.36
C ILE A 234 -3.35 23.49 -6.90
N THR A 235 -3.95 22.47 -7.51
CA THR A 235 -4.32 22.43 -8.93
C THR A 235 -5.72 21.86 -9.07
N PRO A 236 -6.50 22.25 -10.11
CA PRO A 236 -7.86 21.73 -10.31
C PRO A 236 -7.90 20.38 -11.04
N ASP A 237 -6.77 19.91 -11.57
CA ASP A 237 -6.74 18.74 -12.44
C ASP A 237 -6.61 17.43 -11.65
N PRO A 238 -7.50 16.45 -11.88
CA PRO A 238 -7.47 15.17 -11.18
C PRO A 238 -6.43 14.25 -11.82
N ALA A 239 -5.25 14.15 -11.23
CA ALA A 239 -4.21 13.23 -11.66
C ALA A 239 -4.58 11.78 -11.29
N ILE A 240 -4.41 10.85 -12.23
CA ILE A 240 -4.59 9.40 -11.99
C ILE A 240 -3.29 8.71 -11.62
N SER A 241 -2.16 9.29 -12.00
CA SER A 241 -0.82 8.86 -11.59
C SER A 241 0.08 10.07 -11.46
N MET A 242 0.89 10.12 -10.42
CA MET A 242 1.82 11.21 -10.19
C MET A 242 3.03 10.75 -9.37
N GLN A 243 4.15 11.42 -9.60
CA GLN A 243 5.40 11.21 -8.87
C GLN A 243 6.18 12.53 -8.75
N VAL A 244 6.85 12.75 -7.62
CA VAL A 244 7.82 13.82 -7.47
C VAL A 244 9.19 13.33 -7.94
N ASP A 245 9.91 14.14 -8.71
CA ASP A 245 11.26 13.83 -9.13
C ASP A 245 12.24 13.80 -7.94
N SER A 246 13.37 13.10 -8.09
CA SER A 246 14.35 12.91 -7.02
C SER A 246 14.99 14.21 -6.48
N THR A 247 14.93 15.31 -7.25
CA THR A 247 15.45 16.63 -6.83
C THR A 247 14.45 17.50 -6.09
N ASN A 248 13.20 17.06 -5.94
CA ASN A 248 12.06 17.84 -5.41
C ASN A 248 11.79 19.12 -6.22
N THR A 249 12.02 19.12 -7.51
CA THR A 249 11.82 20.27 -8.40
C THR A 249 10.49 20.22 -9.12
N TRP A 250 10.02 19.02 -9.47
CA TRP A 250 8.84 18.81 -10.29
C TRP A 250 7.90 17.75 -9.72
N LEU A 251 6.61 18.04 -9.71
CA LEU A 251 5.57 17.04 -9.66
C LEU A 251 5.20 16.68 -11.10
N VAL A 252 5.38 15.43 -11.47
CA VAL A 252 4.99 14.92 -12.79
C VAL A 252 3.69 14.14 -12.65
N GLU A 253 2.71 14.41 -13.52
CA GLU A 253 1.39 13.82 -13.45
C GLU A 253 0.78 13.48 -14.81
N THR A 254 -0.17 12.57 -14.81
CA THR A 254 -1.06 12.29 -15.93
C THR A 254 -2.51 12.46 -15.50
N VAL A 255 -3.31 13.10 -16.34
CA VAL A 255 -4.72 13.42 -16.08
C VAL A 255 -5.62 12.43 -16.82
N SER A 256 -6.67 11.95 -16.16
CA SER A 256 -7.61 11.02 -16.77
C SER A 256 -8.31 11.61 -18.00
N GLY A 257 -8.30 10.86 -19.09
CA GLY A 257 -8.93 11.28 -20.36
C GLY A 257 -8.20 12.39 -21.10
N ALA A 258 -7.05 12.87 -20.60
CA ALA A 258 -6.20 13.84 -21.26
C ALA A 258 -5.05 13.17 -22.03
N PHE A 259 -4.63 13.82 -23.11
CA PHE A 259 -3.44 13.42 -23.88
C PHE A 259 -2.19 14.14 -23.37
N GLN A 260 -2.03 14.25 -22.05
CA GLN A 260 -1.02 15.12 -21.47
C GLN A 260 -0.28 14.43 -20.33
N LEU A 261 1.03 14.65 -20.34
CA LEU A 261 1.93 14.47 -19.21
C LEU A 261 2.38 15.86 -18.79
N ASN A 262 2.09 16.23 -17.56
CA ASN A 262 2.41 17.53 -17.02
C ASN A 262 3.58 17.44 -16.05
N ALA A 263 4.47 18.43 -16.05
CA ALA A 263 5.45 18.66 -15.00
C ALA A 263 5.20 20.03 -14.38
N ILE A 264 4.87 20.05 -13.11
CA ILE A 264 4.50 21.24 -12.35
C ILE A 264 5.62 21.55 -11.37
N ALA A 265 6.16 22.77 -11.43
CA ALA A 265 7.27 23.14 -10.56
C ALA A 265 6.87 23.20 -9.09
N ILE A 266 7.74 22.67 -8.23
CA ILE A 266 7.58 22.63 -6.77
C ILE A 266 8.44 23.74 -6.14
N ASN A 267 7.86 24.51 -5.23
CA ASN A 267 8.63 25.28 -4.26
C ASN A 267 9.16 24.33 -3.17
N SER A 268 10.44 24.02 -3.21
CA SER A 268 11.05 23.01 -2.33
C SER A 268 10.97 23.34 -0.83
N SER A 269 10.75 24.63 -0.46
CA SER A 269 10.64 25.05 0.93
C SER A 269 9.21 24.94 1.48
N THR A 270 8.20 25.04 0.63
CA THR A 270 6.79 25.09 1.05
C THR A 270 5.95 23.93 0.51
N GLY A 271 6.47 23.18 -0.46
CA GLY A 271 5.75 22.15 -1.19
C GLY A 271 4.70 22.71 -2.17
N ALA A 272 4.52 24.02 -2.23
CA ALA A 272 3.53 24.63 -3.11
C ALA A 272 3.88 24.36 -4.57
N LEU A 273 2.88 23.99 -5.37
CA LEU A 273 2.99 23.86 -6.81
C LEU A 273 2.85 25.24 -7.46
N ALA A 274 3.55 25.46 -8.56
CA ALA A 274 3.36 26.65 -9.37
C ALA A 274 1.93 26.68 -9.90
N THR A 275 1.37 27.91 -10.00
CA THR A 275 0.03 28.08 -10.57
C THR A 275 0.04 27.74 -12.05
N ALA A 276 -1.08 27.19 -12.54
CA ALA A 276 -1.25 26.81 -13.93
C ALA A 276 -0.87 27.98 -14.88
N GLY A 277 0.04 27.69 -15.81
CA GLY A 277 0.54 28.63 -16.81
C GLY A 277 1.82 29.39 -16.45
N GLU A 278 2.32 29.33 -15.21
CA GLU A 278 3.55 30.06 -14.83
C GLU A 278 4.82 29.19 -14.83
N ALA A 279 4.70 27.89 -14.50
CA ALA A 279 5.82 26.94 -14.54
C ALA A 279 5.32 25.49 -14.74
N GLU A 280 4.26 25.33 -15.46
CA GLU A 280 3.77 24.02 -15.90
C GLU A 280 4.36 23.74 -17.30
N GLN A 281 4.93 22.56 -17.47
CA GLN A 281 5.43 22.07 -18.74
C GLN A 281 4.58 20.88 -19.16
N VAL A 282 4.12 20.92 -20.41
CA VAL A 282 3.19 19.95 -20.97
C VAL A 282 3.84 19.16 -22.10
N PHE A 283 3.76 17.85 -22.03
CA PHE A 283 4.11 16.93 -23.11
C PHE A 283 2.83 16.22 -23.61
N ASN A 284 2.61 16.22 -24.94
CA ASN A 284 1.44 15.58 -25.53
C ASN A 284 1.67 14.08 -25.69
N LEU A 285 0.87 13.27 -25.01
CA LEU A 285 0.85 11.82 -25.12
C LEU A 285 0.14 11.37 -26.41
N PRO A 286 0.55 10.24 -27.02
CA PRO A 286 -0.10 9.71 -28.21
C PRO A 286 -1.50 9.11 -27.96
N ALA A 287 -1.85 8.83 -26.69
CA ALA A 287 -3.15 8.29 -26.30
C ALA A 287 -3.66 8.93 -25.02
N SER A 288 -5.00 8.92 -24.85
CA SER A 288 -5.70 9.50 -23.68
C SER A 288 -6.01 8.48 -22.58
N THR A 289 -5.31 7.36 -22.57
CA THR A 289 -5.54 6.27 -21.62
C THR A 289 -4.30 5.99 -20.77
N PRO A 290 -3.64 7.01 -20.17
CA PRO A 290 -2.55 6.73 -19.25
C PRO A 290 -3.08 5.89 -18.08
N THR A 291 -2.27 4.94 -17.61
CA THR A 291 -2.58 4.09 -16.45
C THR A 291 -1.63 4.37 -15.30
N GLN A 292 -0.33 4.43 -15.57
CA GLN A 292 0.70 4.70 -14.57
C GLN A 292 1.89 5.42 -15.20
N LEU A 293 2.56 6.25 -14.40
CA LEU A 293 3.86 6.83 -14.77
C LEU A 293 4.93 6.42 -13.76
N VAL A 294 6.19 6.42 -14.22
CA VAL A 294 7.37 6.31 -13.35
C VAL A 294 8.49 7.20 -13.88
N ILE A 295 9.18 7.89 -12.98
CA ILE A 295 10.36 8.72 -13.28
C ILE A 295 11.62 7.88 -13.03
N SER A 296 12.58 7.93 -13.95
CA SER A 296 13.91 7.36 -13.72
C SER A 296 14.55 7.93 -12.45
N PRO A 297 15.20 7.12 -11.62
CA PRO A 297 15.83 7.57 -10.37
C PRO A 297 17.09 8.42 -10.59
N ASN A 298 17.63 8.47 -11.80
CA ASN A 298 18.80 9.28 -12.11
C ASN A 298 18.40 10.74 -12.40
N ASP A 299 19.04 11.69 -11.74
CA ASP A 299 18.68 13.12 -11.70
C ASP A 299 19.82 14.06 -12.11
N SER A 300 20.88 13.53 -12.71
CA SER A 300 22.01 14.38 -13.11
C SER A 300 21.60 15.40 -14.18
N SER A 301 22.11 16.62 -14.06
CA SER A 301 21.82 17.72 -15.00
C SER A 301 22.24 17.47 -16.45
N SER A 302 22.99 16.40 -16.70
CA SER A 302 23.45 15.97 -18.03
C SER A 302 23.04 14.52 -18.33
N CYS A 303 21.97 14.05 -17.74
CA CYS A 303 21.52 12.68 -17.88
C CYS A 303 21.02 12.39 -19.30
N SER A 304 21.62 11.42 -19.94
CA SER A 304 21.23 10.96 -21.28
C SER A 304 20.27 9.77 -21.27
N ASN A 305 20.03 9.16 -20.11
CA ASN A 305 19.17 8.01 -19.92
C ASN A 305 18.11 8.24 -18.83
N CYS A 306 17.71 9.49 -18.64
CA CYS A 306 16.63 9.88 -17.73
C CYS A 306 15.32 10.03 -18.49
N TYR A 307 14.31 9.31 -18.05
CA TYR A 307 13.02 9.28 -18.69
C TYR A 307 11.88 9.37 -17.67
N VAL A 308 10.75 9.86 -18.15
CA VAL A 308 9.45 9.49 -17.61
C VAL A 308 8.86 8.43 -18.53
N PHE A 309 8.44 7.32 -17.98
CA PHE A 309 7.72 6.28 -18.68
C PHE A 309 6.25 6.36 -18.32
N VAL A 310 5.39 6.32 -19.35
CA VAL A 310 3.92 6.42 -19.16
C VAL A 310 3.27 5.24 -19.85
N SER A 311 2.68 4.32 -19.09
CA SER A 311 1.87 3.24 -19.62
C SER A 311 0.48 3.73 -20.01
N MET A 312 -0.04 3.27 -21.14
CA MET A 312 -1.30 3.73 -21.74
C MET A 312 -2.17 2.56 -22.25
N GLY A 313 -2.18 1.45 -21.52
CA GLY A 313 -2.94 0.27 -21.88
C GLY A 313 -2.55 -0.26 -23.27
N SER A 314 -3.55 -0.49 -24.12
CA SER A 314 -3.32 -1.01 -25.48
C SER A 314 -2.54 -0.07 -26.40
N ALA A 315 -2.36 1.19 -26.02
CA ALA A 315 -1.54 2.13 -26.77
C ALA A 315 -0.03 1.97 -26.51
N GLY A 316 0.37 1.21 -25.50
CA GLY A 316 1.75 0.96 -25.15
C GLY A 316 2.33 1.89 -24.09
N THR A 317 3.64 1.94 -23.98
CA THR A 317 4.36 2.78 -23.02
C THR A 317 5.17 3.85 -23.75
N GLU A 318 4.88 5.13 -23.47
CA GLU A 318 5.64 6.27 -23.99
C GLU A 318 6.90 6.51 -23.17
N LEU A 319 8.01 6.80 -23.85
CA LEU A 319 9.27 7.23 -23.28
C LEU A 319 9.44 8.72 -23.51
N VAL A 320 9.48 9.50 -22.44
CA VAL A 320 9.70 10.94 -22.51
C VAL A 320 11.01 11.29 -21.82
N HIS A 321 11.95 11.87 -22.56
CA HIS A 321 13.21 12.30 -21.96
C HIS A 321 12.94 13.39 -20.90
N PHE A 322 13.53 13.25 -19.72
CA PHE A 322 13.23 14.10 -18.58
C PHE A 322 14.51 14.55 -17.87
N ILE A 323 14.75 15.86 -17.84
CA ILE A 323 15.91 16.46 -17.16
C ILE A 323 15.41 17.45 -16.09
N PRO A 324 15.36 17.06 -14.81
CA PRO A 324 14.80 17.91 -13.74
C PRO A 324 15.48 19.27 -13.62
N ALA A 325 16.79 19.37 -13.90
CA ALA A 325 17.53 20.62 -13.80
C ALA A 325 17.24 21.62 -14.93
N ALA A 326 16.52 21.22 -15.98
CA ALA A 326 16.19 22.11 -17.10
C ALA A 326 14.95 22.96 -16.78
N THR A 327 14.88 24.17 -17.34
CA THR A 327 13.70 25.05 -17.26
C THR A 327 12.44 24.38 -17.83
N ASN A 328 12.61 23.61 -18.91
CA ASN A 328 11.63 22.69 -19.42
C ASN A 328 12.18 21.27 -19.26
N PRO A 329 11.68 20.48 -18.31
CA PRO A 329 12.24 19.16 -18.02
C PRO A 329 12.03 18.16 -19.17
N PHE A 330 10.99 18.34 -19.99
CA PHE A 330 10.74 17.50 -21.17
C PHE A 330 11.61 17.87 -22.38
N GLY A 331 12.19 19.07 -22.38
CA GLY A 331 13.22 19.55 -23.33
C GLY A 331 12.89 19.44 -24.80
N SER A 332 13.90 19.72 -25.63
CA SER A 332 13.86 19.54 -27.08
C SER A 332 14.32 18.15 -27.55
N HIS A 333 14.48 17.23 -26.64
CA HIS A 333 15.09 15.91 -26.90
C HIS A 333 14.10 14.87 -27.46
N GLY A 334 12.98 15.28 -27.99
CA GLY A 334 12.05 14.43 -28.72
C GLY A 334 11.56 13.20 -27.93
N THR A 335 10.47 12.64 -28.36
CA THR A 335 10.02 11.31 -27.93
C THR A 335 11.09 10.30 -28.30
N GLN A 336 11.56 9.51 -27.36
CA GLN A 336 12.43 8.38 -27.64
C GLN A 336 11.66 7.19 -28.22
N GLY A 337 10.36 7.32 -28.34
CA GLY A 337 9.46 6.41 -29.02
C GLY A 337 8.53 5.65 -28.09
N LEU A 338 7.47 5.22 -28.72
CA LEU A 338 6.46 4.38 -28.11
C LEU A 338 6.94 2.93 -28.12
N VAL A 339 7.01 2.29 -26.97
CA VAL A 339 7.06 0.83 -26.92
C VAL A 339 5.67 0.34 -27.29
N SER A 340 5.54 -0.28 -28.45
CA SER A 340 4.26 -0.84 -28.84
C SER A 340 3.80 -1.87 -27.82
N SER A 341 2.61 -1.67 -27.30
CA SER A 341 1.94 -2.67 -26.47
C SER A 341 1.70 -3.91 -27.30
N ALA A 342 1.99 -5.04 -26.70
CA ALA A 342 1.58 -6.31 -27.25
C ALA A 342 0.37 -6.88 -26.51
N GLY A 343 0.06 -6.37 -25.31
CA GLY A 343 -0.99 -6.94 -24.47
C GLY A 343 -1.68 -5.98 -23.50
N GLY A 344 -1.43 -4.69 -23.58
CA GLY A 344 -2.03 -3.72 -22.67
C GLY A 344 -1.14 -3.39 -21.47
N ASP A 345 -0.29 -2.39 -21.65
CA ASP A 345 0.64 -1.90 -20.63
C ASP A 345 -0.12 -1.24 -19.48
N ASN A 346 -0.06 -1.81 -18.28
CA ASN A 346 -0.83 -1.33 -17.14
C ASN A 346 0.06 -0.75 -16.03
N ALA A 347 1.00 -1.53 -15.54
CA ALA A 347 1.93 -1.13 -14.50
C ALA A 347 3.33 -0.92 -15.07
N VAL A 348 4.05 0.10 -14.57
CA VAL A 348 5.42 0.38 -14.93
C VAL A 348 6.28 0.67 -13.70
N ALA A 349 7.53 0.22 -13.72
CA ALA A 349 8.51 0.55 -12.69
C ALA A 349 9.93 0.59 -13.28
N VAL A 350 10.81 1.36 -12.66
CA VAL A 350 12.24 1.43 -13.00
C VAL A 350 13.05 0.94 -11.81
N ASP A 351 14.09 0.15 -12.07
CA ASP A 351 14.97 -0.32 -11.00
C ASP A 351 15.78 0.85 -10.39
N PRO A 352 16.13 0.81 -9.09
CA PRO A 352 16.74 1.94 -8.40
C PRO A 352 18.11 2.35 -8.97
N SER A 353 18.77 1.47 -9.72
CA SER A 353 20.03 1.76 -10.41
C SER A 353 19.85 2.21 -11.87
N ASN A 354 18.60 2.46 -12.29
CA ASN A 354 18.24 2.87 -13.66
C ASN A 354 18.73 1.92 -14.76
N ARG A 355 18.81 0.61 -14.47
CA ARG A 355 19.26 -0.41 -15.42
C ARG A 355 18.11 -0.96 -16.25
N PHE A 356 16.93 -1.17 -15.62
CA PHE A 356 15.80 -1.86 -16.19
C PHE A 356 14.51 -1.08 -16.03
N LEU A 357 13.71 -1.07 -17.10
CA LEU A 357 12.29 -0.74 -17.09
C LEU A 357 11.51 -2.06 -17.04
N TYR A 358 10.52 -2.14 -16.16
CA TYR A 358 9.57 -3.22 -16.05
C TYR A 358 8.20 -2.74 -16.51
N ILE A 359 7.54 -3.51 -17.38
CA ILE A 359 6.19 -3.23 -17.89
C ILE A 359 5.31 -4.46 -17.63
N GLY A 360 4.23 -4.27 -16.90
CA GLY A 360 3.23 -5.30 -16.64
C GLY A 360 2.13 -5.28 -17.70
N GLU A 361 2.00 -6.37 -18.45
CA GLU A 361 1.01 -6.55 -19.52
C GLU A 361 -0.26 -7.21 -18.99
N THR A 362 -1.43 -6.61 -19.26
CA THR A 362 -2.72 -7.14 -18.79
C THR A 362 -3.20 -8.33 -19.61
N ASP A 363 -2.88 -8.38 -20.89
CA ASP A 363 -3.33 -9.39 -21.84
C ASP A 363 -2.17 -10.29 -22.31
N ALA A 364 -2.53 -11.38 -22.98
CA ALA A 364 -1.55 -12.29 -23.59
C ALA A 364 -0.82 -11.59 -24.75
N LEU A 365 0.49 -11.73 -24.77
CA LEU A 365 1.29 -11.31 -25.91
C LEU A 365 0.96 -12.21 -27.14
N PRO A 366 0.78 -11.65 -28.35
CA PRO A 366 0.36 -12.42 -29.53
C PRO A 366 1.29 -13.58 -29.92
N SER A 367 2.54 -13.53 -29.49
CA SER A 367 3.55 -14.57 -29.76
C SER A 367 3.72 -15.58 -28.62
N GLN A 368 2.91 -15.48 -27.54
CA GLN A 368 3.09 -16.28 -26.34
C GLN A 368 1.80 -16.99 -25.92
N THR A 369 1.93 -18.18 -25.39
CA THR A 369 0.83 -18.97 -24.84
C THR A 369 0.45 -18.53 -23.42
N GLN A 370 1.06 -17.50 -22.86
CA GLN A 370 0.86 -17.01 -21.51
C GLN A 370 -0.07 -15.79 -21.49
N THR A 371 -0.94 -15.74 -20.50
CA THR A 371 -2.06 -14.80 -20.41
C THR A 371 -1.74 -13.44 -19.82
N ALA A 372 -0.56 -13.22 -19.32
CA ALA A 372 -0.02 -11.94 -18.87
C ALA A 372 1.49 -12.06 -18.70
N GLY A 373 2.21 -10.98 -18.86
CA GLY A 373 3.65 -11.01 -18.82
C GLY A 373 4.25 -9.79 -18.11
N LEU A 374 5.46 -9.99 -17.61
CA LEU A 374 6.34 -8.93 -17.18
C LEU A 374 7.39 -8.72 -18.26
N ARG A 375 7.29 -7.64 -19.01
CA ARG A 375 8.34 -7.24 -19.98
C ARG A 375 9.44 -6.49 -19.28
N VAL A 376 10.67 -6.74 -19.71
CA VAL A 376 11.85 -6.12 -19.11
C VAL A 376 12.74 -5.54 -20.22
N PHE A 377 13.10 -4.28 -20.05
CA PHE A 377 13.93 -3.55 -21.00
C PHE A 377 15.16 -2.99 -20.30
N SER A 378 16.32 -3.11 -20.92
CA SER A 378 17.50 -2.36 -20.47
C SER A 378 17.38 -0.90 -20.88
N ILE A 379 17.74 0.03 -19.96
CA ILE A 379 17.69 1.47 -20.18
C ILE A 379 19.08 1.96 -20.61
N ALA A 380 19.15 2.71 -21.71
CA ALA A 380 20.37 3.29 -22.25
C ALA A 380 20.14 4.74 -22.69
N ALA A 381 21.24 5.44 -23.02
CA ALA A 381 21.20 6.83 -23.47
C ALA A 381 20.33 7.08 -24.72
N ASN A 382 20.17 6.08 -25.57
CA ASN A 382 19.44 6.19 -26.84
C ASN A 382 18.10 5.42 -26.82
N GLY A 383 17.51 5.20 -25.63
CA GLY A 383 16.25 4.49 -25.48
C GLY A 383 16.38 3.19 -24.71
N ILE A 384 15.44 2.30 -24.92
CA ILE A 384 15.36 1.01 -24.23
C ILE A 384 15.45 -0.15 -25.22
N THR A 385 15.91 -1.30 -24.72
CA THR A 385 15.98 -2.54 -25.51
C THR A 385 15.46 -3.69 -24.68
N GLU A 386 14.48 -4.43 -25.20
CA GLU A 386 13.93 -5.61 -24.53
C GLU A 386 15.02 -6.69 -24.36
N ILE A 387 15.17 -7.19 -23.12
CA ILE A 387 16.23 -8.14 -22.79
C ILE A 387 15.85 -9.57 -23.23
N GLY A 388 16.87 -10.41 -23.41
CA GLY A 388 16.64 -11.83 -23.72
C GLY A 388 15.91 -12.53 -22.57
N GLY A 389 14.91 -13.35 -22.93
CA GLY A 389 14.06 -14.03 -21.96
C GLY A 389 12.78 -13.28 -21.57
N SER A 390 12.68 -12.00 -21.90
CA SER A 390 11.43 -11.23 -21.79
C SER A 390 10.46 -11.66 -22.92
N PRO A 391 9.11 -11.67 -22.63
CA PRO A 391 8.46 -11.43 -21.37
C PRO A 391 8.56 -12.62 -20.40
N TYR A 392 8.59 -12.33 -19.12
CA TYR A 392 8.55 -13.31 -18.05
C TYR A 392 7.10 -13.56 -17.63
N ALA A 393 6.79 -14.81 -17.21
CA ALA A 393 5.48 -15.13 -16.66
C ALA A 393 5.27 -14.39 -15.34
N ALA A 394 4.26 -13.50 -15.28
CA ALA A 394 3.96 -12.74 -14.08
C ALA A 394 3.34 -13.58 -12.95
N GLY A 395 3.06 -14.87 -13.17
CA GLY A 395 2.46 -15.77 -12.19
C GLY A 395 0.96 -15.58 -11.96
N GLY A 396 0.37 -14.55 -12.57
CA GLY A 396 -1.05 -14.20 -12.52
C GLY A 396 -1.45 -13.39 -13.74
N THR A 397 -2.61 -12.75 -13.68
CA THR A 397 -3.17 -11.89 -14.73
C THR A 397 -3.49 -10.49 -14.20
N GLY A 398 -3.45 -9.49 -15.06
CA GLY A 398 -3.71 -8.11 -14.70
C GLY A 398 -2.69 -7.54 -13.71
N PRO A 399 -1.39 -7.47 -14.06
CA PRO A 399 -0.40 -6.78 -13.23
C PRO A 399 -0.86 -5.35 -12.92
N SER A 400 -0.97 -5.02 -11.63
CA SER A 400 -1.50 -3.73 -11.15
C SER A 400 -0.43 -2.88 -10.47
N ALA A 401 0.60 -3.51 -9.92
CA ALA A 401 1.75 -2.82 -9.33
C ALA A 401 3.03 -3.63 -9.52
N ILE A 402 4.12 -2.92 -9.72
CA ILE A 402 5.47 -3.50 -9.81
C ILE A 402 6.36 -2.75 -8.82
N LEU A 403 7.06 -3.49 -7.98
CA LEU A 403 7.96 -2.95 -6.96
C LEU A 403 9.35 -3.55 -7.11
N PRO A 404 10.30 -2.86 -7.74
CA PRO A 404 11.71 -3.15 -7.58
C PRO A 404 12.14 -2.80 -6.15
N THR A 405 12.89 -3.69 -5.49
CA THR A 405 13.44 -3.41 -4.15
C THR A 405 14.53 -2.34 -4.20
N ALA A 406 14.67 -1.57 -3.12
CA ALA A 406 15.64 -0.46 -3.03
C ALA A 406 17.09 -0.91 -3.25
N ASP A 407 17.42 -2.16 -2.90
CA ASP A 407 18.72 -2.77 -3.16
C ASP A 407 18.93 -3.23 -4.62
N GLY A 408 17.87 -3.22 -5.45
CA GLY A 408 17.87 -3.64 -6.84
C GLY A 408 18.06 -5.15 -7.07
N ASN A 409 17.93 -5.97 -6.02
CA ASN A 409 18.13 -7.41 -6.10
C ASN A 409 16.86 -8.19 -6.45
N TYR A 410 15.69 -7.60 -6.18
CA TYR A 410 14.40 -8.25 -6.40
C TYR A 410 13.41 -7.32 -7.08
N VAL A 411 12.40 -7.91 -7.73
CA VAL A 411 11.22 -7.21 -8.21
C VAL A 411 9.98 -8.03 -7.90
N PHE A 412 8.95 -7.37 -7.38
CA PHE A 412 7.65 -7.97 -7.03
C PHE A 412 6.57 -7.43 -7.96
N VAL A 413 5.69 -8.32 -8.40
CA VAL A 413 4.57 -8.00 -9.29
C VAL A 413 3.28 -8.41 -8.61
N ALA A 414 2.41 -7.45 -8.32
CA ALA A 414 1.06 -7.72 -7.87
C ALA A 414 0.14 -7.98 -9.06
N ASN A 415 -0.57 -9.10 -9.05
CA ASN A 415 -1.52 -9.49 -10.07
C ASN A 415 -2.93 -9.48 -9.49
N GLN A 416 -3.91 -8.98 -10.27
CA GLN A 416 -5.31 -8.88 -9.84
C GLN A 416 -5.99 -10.24 -9.72
N SER A 417 -5.60 -11.20 -10.54
CA SER A 417 -6.16 -12.55 -10.48
C SER A 417 -5.16 -13.63 -10.87
N VAL A 418 -5.45 -14.86 -10.46
CA VAL A 418 -4.76 -16.07 -10.90
C VAL A 418 -5.72 -16.90 -11.72
N SER A 419 -5.24 -17.60 -12.75
CA SER A 419 -6.09 -18.43 -13.62
C SER A 419 -6.99 -19.37 -12.80
N GLY A 420 -8.30 -19.26 -12.99
CA GLY A 420 -9.30 -20.04 -12.27
C GLY A 420 -9.69 -19.54 -10.88
N SER A 421 -9.22 -18.36 -10.47
CA SER A 421 -9.55 -17.72 -9.19
C SER A 421 -9.79 -16.22 -9.39
N SER A 422 -10.67 -15.64 -8.59
CA SER A 422 -10.82 -14.20 -8.46
C SER A 422 -9.78 -13.57 -7.51
N ASN A 423 -8.99 -14.38 -6.82
CA ASN A 423 -7.93 -13.90 -5.95
C ASN A 423 -6.67 -13.65 -6.76
N GLY A 424 -5.95 -12.59 -6.39
CA GLY A 424 -4.67 -12.26 -6.96
C GLY A 424 -3.49 -12.98 -6.30
N ASN A 425 -2.29 -12.57 -6.68
CA ASN A 425 -1.05 -12.97 -6.03
C ASN A 425 0.02 -11.89 -6.14
N ILE A 426 1.12 -12.05 -5.43
CA ILE A 426 2.36 -11.32 -5.64
C ILE A 426 3.41 -12.33 -6.12
N ALA A 427 3.96 -12.11 -7.31
CA ALA A 427 5.07 -12.90 -7.84
C ALA A 427 6.39 -12.15 -7.59
N GLY A 428 7.40 -12.86 -7.08
CA GLY A 428 8.73 -12.36 -6.82
C GLY A 428 9.74 -12.89 -7.84
N PHE A 429 10.72 -12.05 -8.17
CA PHE A 429 11.83 -12.37 -9.06
C PHE A 429 13.14 -11.85 -8.47
N SER A 430 14.20 -12.64 -8.58
CA SER A 430 15.57 -12.19 -8.37
C SER A 430 16.08 -11.51 -9.65
N VAL A 431 16.72 -10.36 -9.49
CA VAL A 431 17.25 -9.55 -10.59
C VAL A 431 18.74 -9.82 -10.78
N SER A 432 19.15 -10.11 -11.99
CA SER A 432 20.56 -10.25 -12.38
C SER A 432 20.90 -9.26 -13.50
N SER A 433 22.17 -9.16 -13.84
CA SER A 433 22.62 -8.32 -14.97
C SER A 433 22.08 -8.78 -16.33
N THR A 434 21.56 -10.00 -16.43
CA THR A 434 21.12 -10.63 -17.69
C THR A 434 19.63 -10.92 -17.73
N GLY A 435 18.88 -10.71 -16.63
CA GLY A 435 17.44 -10.97 -16.59
C GLY A 435 16.92 -11.38 -15.22
N LEU A 436 15.72 -11.94 -15.23
CA LEU A 436 14.99 -12.32 -14.04
C LEU A 436 14.96 -13.82 -13.82
N THR A 437 14.93 -14.23 -12.56
CA THR A 437 14.67 -15.61 -12.15
C THR A 437 13.56 -15.60 -11.10
N THR A 438 12.51 -16.40 -11.28
CA THR A 438 11.39 -16.48 -10.32
C THR A 438 11.90 -16.88 -8.93
N SER A 439 11.55 -16.12 -7.91
CA SER A 439 11.90 -16.40 -6.51
C SER A 439 10.74 -16.98 -5.69
N GLY A 440 9.51 -16.85 -6.18
CA GLY A 440 8.32 -17.43 -5.54
C GLY A 440 7.05 -16.63 -5.80
N THR A 441 5.94 -17.12 -5.30
CA THR A 441 4.65 -16.43 -5.33
C THR A 441 3.98 -16.55 -3.97
N ILE A 442 3.24 -15.51 -3.58
CA ILE A 442 2.37 -15.53 -2.40
C ILE A 442 0.94 -15.17 -2.83
N ALA A 443 -0.04 -15.88 -2.27
CA ALA A 443 -1.45 -15.58 -2.54
C ALA A 443 -1.84 -14.21 -2.00
N ALA A 444 -2.63 -13.47 -2.74
CA ALA A 444 -3.29 -12.24 -2.35
C ALA A 444 -4.80 -12.45 -2.16
N GLY A 445 -5.48 -11.46 -1.60
CA GLY A 445 -6.92 -11.46 -1.41
C GLY A 445 -7.73 -11.32 -2.71
N PRO A 446 -9.06 -11.17 -2.60
CA PRO A 446 -9.94 -10.93 -3.73
C PRO A 446 -9.54 -9.64 -4.48
N SER A 447 -9.61 -9.68 -5.82
CA SER A 447 -9.21 -8.58 -6.70
C SER A 447 -7.71 -8.24 -6.71
N GLY A 448 -6.88 -8.94 -5.93
CA GLY A 448 -5.45 -8.73 -5.83
C GLY A 448 -5.05 -7.36 -5.27
N HIS A 449 -3.76 -7.13 -5.15
CA HIS A 449 -3.23 -5.88 -4.64
C HIS A 449 -3.15 -4.81 -5.72
N LEU A 450 -3.50 -3.56 -5.39
CA LEU A 450 -3.42 -2.40 -6.28
C LEU A 450 -2.15 -1.58 -6.11
N GLY A 451 -1.48 -1.67 -4.97
CA GLY A 451 -0.25 -0.93 -4.68
C GLY A 451 0.70 -1.74 -3.82
N LEU A 452 1.99 -1.58 -4.07
CA LEU A 452 3.09 -2.18 -3.30
C LEU A 452 4.03 -1.07 -2.83
N ALA A 453 4.58 -1.23 -1.63
CA ALA A 453 5.65 -0.38 -1.11
C ALA A 453 6.63 -1.20 -0.26
N GLU A 454 7.92 -0.87 -0.32
CA GLU A 454 8.95 -1.45 0.54
C GLU A 454 9.18 -0.55 1.76
N ASP A 455 9.45 -1.13 2.90
CA ASP A 455 9.87 -0.37 4.07
C ASP A 455 11.33 0.11 3.96
N SER A 456 11.67 1.18 4.66
CA SER A 456 13.01 1.78 4.59
C SER A 456 14.16 0.87 5.04
N THR A 457 13.87 -0.28 5.66
CA THR A 457 14.86 -1.28 6.07
C THR A 457 15.03 -2.42 5.07
N GLY A 458 14.16 -2.50 4.04
CA GLY A 458 14.12 -3.64 3.11
C GLY A 458 13.67 -4.96 3.75
N SER A 459 12.98 -4.88 4.89
CA SER A 459 12.55 -6.06 5.64
C SER A 459 11.11 -6.44 5.37
N PHE A 460 10.29 -5.50 4.88
CA PHE A 460 8.87 -5.70 4.63
C PHE A 460 8.45 -5.14 3.27
N VAL A 461 7.56 -5.85 2.61
CA VAL A 461 6.77 -5.36 1.48
C VAL A 461 5.33 -5.21 1.94
N LEU A 462 4.79 -4.01 1.81
CA LEU A 462 3.40 -3.71 2.12
C LEU A 462 2.58 -3.73 0.84
N ALA A 463 1.36 -4.21 0.95
CA ALA A 463 0.43 -4.31 -0.16
C ALA A 463 -0.97 -3.88 0.27
N VAL A 464 -1.65 -3.14 -0.61
CA VAL A 464 -3.04 -2.70 -0.40
C VAL A 464 -3.97 -3.40 -1.38
N ASP A 465 -5.16 -3.75 -0.89
CA ASP A 465 -6.19 -4.48 -1.64
C ASP A 465 -7.54 -3.77 -1.46
N VAL A 466 -8.14 -3.30 -2.55
CA VAL A 466 -9.40 -2.53 -2.51
C VAL A 466 -10.59 -3.37 -2.01
N ALA A 467 -10.55 -4.66 -2.17
CA ALA A 467 -11.58 -5.61 -1.72
C ALA A 467 -11.08 -6.51 -0.58
N GLY A 468 -9.90 -6.25 -0.05
CA GLY A 468 -9.28 -7.01 1.03
C GLY A 468 -10.00 -6.84 2.36
N ASN A 469 -9.90 -7.85 3.20
CA ASN A 469 -10.35 -7.81 4.59
C ASN A 469 -9.36 -8.62 5.44
N PRO A 470 -8.40 -7.94 6.08
CA PRO A 470 -8.09 -6.50 6.01
C PRO A 470 -7.47 -6.07 4.67
N ASP A 471 -7.52 -4.78 4.37
CA ASP A 471 -7.12 -4.19 3.10
C ASP A 471 -5.64 -3.74 3.04
N LEU A 472 -4.91 -3.80 4.14
CA LEU A 472 -3.46 -3.61 4.23
C LEU A 472 -2.81 -4.88 4.74
N GLN A 473 -1.82 -5.37 4.01
CA GLN A 473 -1.00 -6.52 4.36
C GLN A 473 0.48 -6.13 4.32
N ALA A 474 1.26 -6.58 5.31
CA ALA A 474 2.71 -6.46 5.31
C ALA A 474 3.33 -7.86 5.29
N TYR A 475 4.18 -8.09 4.32
CA TYR A 475 4.90 -9.34 4.11
C TYR A 475 6.35 -9.16 4.53
N MET A 476 6.85 -10.08 5.32
CA MET A 476 8.29 -10.11 5.63
C MET A 476 9.07 -10.54 4.39
N LEU A 477 10.06 -9.73 4.00
CA LEU A 477 10.97 -10.03 2.90
C LEU A 477 12.23 -10.71 3.43
N SER A 478 12.52 -11.89 2.93
CA SER A 478 13.74 -12.62 3.25
C SER A 478 14.30 -13.31 2.01
N SER A 479 15.48 -12.90 1.57
CA SER A 479 16.16 -13.47 0.38
C SER A 479 15.26 -13.57 -0.84
N GLY A 480 14.46 -12.52 -1.12
CA GLY A 480 13.56 -12.44 -2.25
C GLY A 480 12.26 -13.23 -2.12
N THR A 481 12.00 -13.82 -0.96
CA THR A 481 10.76 -14.54 -0.66
C THR A 481 9.92 -13.72 0.32
N LEU A 482 8.62 -13.61 0.02
CA LEU A 482 7.65 -12.97 0.90
C LEU A 482 6.97 -14.03 1.79
N SER A 483 6.74 -13.69 3.05
CA SER A 483 5.90 -14.46 3.97
C SER A 483 4.90 -13.53 4.64
N SER A 484 3.62 -13.92 4.70
CA SER A 484 2.58 -13.10 5.34
C SER A 484 2.83 -13.02 6.84
N THR A 485 2.78 -11.81 7.39
CA THR A 485 3.03 -11.61 8.82
C THR A 485 2.05 -10.67 9.51
N LEU A 486 1.66 -9.56 8.88
CA LEU A 486 0.93 -8.47 9.53
C LEU A 486 -0.22 -7.99 8.65
N ASN A 487 -1.34 -7.69 9.26
CA ASN A 487 -2.52 -7.18 8.57
C ASN A 487 -3.12 -6.03 9.36
N ALA A 488 -3.69 -5.05 8.68
CA ALA A 488 -4.42 -3.96 9.30
C ALA A 488 -5.57 -3.47 8.40
N ALA A 489 -6.68 -3.07 9.01
CA ALA A 489 -7.73 -2.33 8.32
C ALA A 489 -7.33 -0.86 8.16
N THR A 490 -7.59 -0.26 6.99
CA THR A 490 -7.30 1.16 6.73
C THR A 490 -8.53 2.05 6.89
N GLY A 491 -9.60 1.51 7.42
CA GLY A 491 -10.87 2.22 7.62
C GLY A 491 -11.96 1.25 8.00
N THR A 492 -13.06 1.23 7.25
CA THR A 492 -14.10 0.20 7.37
C THR A 492 -13.77 -0.98 6.46
N ASP A 493 -13.82 -2.21 6.98
CA ASP A 493 -13.68 -3.43 6.18
C ASP A 493 -15.04 -3.93 5.64
N PRO A 494 -15.11 -4.39 4.37
CA PRO A 494 -14.09 -4.29 3.36
C PRO A 494 -13.86 -2.82 2.98
N ALA A 495 -12.60 -2.42 2.95
CA ALA A 495 -12.22 -1.04 2.71
C ALA A 495 -11.94 -0.76 1.23
N GLY A 496 -11.60 0.47 0.92
CA GLY A 496 -11.26 0.91 -0.41
C GLY A 496 -9.82 1.41 -0.48
N ALA A 497 -8.85 0.63 0.01
CA ALA A 497 -7.44 0.98 -0.10
C ALA A 497 -6.97 0.86 -1.56
N ILE A 498 -6.68 2.00 -2.19
CA ILE A 498 -6.38 2.08 -3.64
C ILE A 498 -4.92 2.36 -3.95
N ALA A 499 -4.18 2.96 -3.04
CA ALA A 499 -2.78 3.32 -3.26
C ALA A 499 -2.01 3.37 -1.93
N ILE A 500 -0.71 3.16 -2.01
CA ILE A 500 0.23 3.24 -0.90
C ILE A 500 1.48 4.00 -1.34
N ALA A 501 2.02 4.81 -0.44
CA ALA A 501 3.32 5.45 -0.62
C ALA A 501 4.13 5.34 0.68
N ALA A 502 5.41 4.99 0.55
CA ALA A 502 6.37 4.96 1.65
C ALA A 502 7.08 6.32 1.75
N ALA A 503 7.20 6.85 2.97
CA ALA A 503 8.08 7.99 3.21
C ALA A 503 9.55 7.54 3.15
N PRO A 504 10.43 8.36 2.57
CA PRO A 504 11.85 8.07 2.41
C PRO A 504 12.60 7.97 3.74
#